data_d4495989373d2d20f6123d7fa867d130
#
_entry.id   d4495989373d2d20f6123d7fa867d130
#
_cell.length_a   1.000
_cell.length_b   1.000
_cell.length_c   1.000
_cell.angle_alpha   90.00
_cell.angle_beta   90.00
_cell.angle_gamma   90.00
#
_symmetry.space_group_name_H-M   'P 1'
#
loop_
_entity.id
_entity.type
_entity.pdbx_description
1 polymer ?
#
loop_
_entity_poly.entity_id
_entity_poly.type
_entity_poly.pdbx_seq_one_letter_code
_entity_poly.pdbx_strand_id
1 'polypeptide(L)'
;MKQQIKDLIDSQKQKESLINSNNNKIIQLYQKIDELKDELSRYPLELSKGEKLISVIFTSSDKMILYSAICKNTEKFIKLEEKLYNNYPEYSNSDNYFMVNGNIINKINTLDENKIKDSDNIILTKKAT
;
A
#
# COMPACT_ATOMS: atom_id res chain seq x y z
N MET A 1 -61.53 -9.88 -7.96
CA MET A 1 -61.03 -8.50 -8.07
C MET A 1 -60.24 -8.03 -6.86
N LYS A 2 -60.75 -8.24 -5.65
CA LYS A 2 -60.01 -7.85 -4.41
C LYS A 2 -58.66 -8.53 -4.28
N GLN A 3 -58.53 -9.79 -4.70
CA GLN A 3 -57.29 -10.54 -4.63
C GLN A 3 -56.21 -9.99 -5.57
N GLN A 4 -56.61 -9.60 -6.81
CA GLN A 4 -55.67 -9.04 -7.79
C GLN A 4 -55.11 -7.70 -7.33
N ILE A 5 -55.91 -6.84 -6.72
CA ILE A 5 -55.46 -5.55 -6.20
C ILE A 5 -54.45 -5.76 -5.06
N LYS A 6 -54.71 -6.72 -4.15
CA LYS A 6 -53.82 -7.07 -3.05
C LYS A 6 -52.46 -7.56 -3.58
N ASP A 7 -52.46 -8.42 -4.61
CA ASP A 7 -51.24 -8.96 -5.21
C ASP A 7 -50.39 -7.87 -5.84
N LEU A 8 -51.04 -6.88 -6.50
CA LEU A 8 -50.36 -5.74 -7.08
C LEU A 8 -49.72 -4.85 -6.03
N ILE A 9 -50.40 -4.62 -4.91
CA ILE A 9 -49.86 -3.81 -3.82
C ILE A 9 -48.67 -4.52 -3.17
N ASP A 10 -48.73 -5.81 -2.94
CA ASP A 10 -47.64 -6.59 -2.39
C ASP A 10 -46.42 -6.60 -3.30
N SER A 11 -46.64 -6.76 -4.61
CA SER A 11 -45.58 -6.69 -5.62
C SER A 11 -44.88 -5.33 -5.62
N GLN A 12 -45.65 -4.25 -5.52
CA GLN A 12 -45.11 -2.90 -5.49
C GLN A 12 -44.30 -2.64 -4.23
N LYS A 13 -44.76 -3.11 -3.08
CA LYS A 13 -44.00 -3.01 -1.82
C LYS A 13 -42.67 -3.75 -1.88
N GLN A 14 -42.63 -4.93 -2.49
CA GLN A 14 -41.40 -5.69 -2.69
C GLN A 14 -40.41 -4.93 -3.58
N LYS A 15 -40.89 -4.31 -4.67
CA LYS A 15 -40.07 -3.49 -5.55
C LYS A 15 -39.49 -2.27 -4.84
N GLU A 16 -40.28 -1.58 -4.03
CA GLU A 16 -39.84 -0.43 -3.25
C GLU A 16 -38.77 -0.83 -2.23
N SER A 17 -38.95 -1.95 -1.56
CA SER A 17 -37.97 -2.48 -0.62
C SER A 17 -36.66 -2.82 -1.30
N LEU A 18 -36.72 -3.39 -2.50
CA LEU A 18 -35.51 -3.70 -3.30
C LEU A 18 -34.80 -2.43 -3.75
N ILE A 19 -35.53 -1.42 -4.19
CA ILE A 19 -34.95 -0.12 -4.59
C ILE A 19 -34.24 0.52 -3.40
N ASN A 20 -34.85 0.54 -2.23
CA ASN A 20 -34.25 1.10 -1.02
C ASN A 20 -32.99 0.33 -0.62
N SER A 21 -32.99 -1.00 -0.71
CA SER A 21 -31.81 -1.83 -0.44
C SER A 21 -30.69 -1.53 -1.42
N ASN A 22 -31.00 -1.36 -2.71
CA ASN A 22 -30.02 -1.02 -3.75
C ASN A 22 -29.44 0.38 -3.51
N ASN A 23 -30.26 1.36 -3.16
CA ASN A 23 -29.83 2.72 -2.85
C ASN A 23 -28.86 2.73 -1.66
N ASN A 24 -29.14 1.94 -0.62
CA ASN A 24 -28.24 1.82 0.52
C ASN A 24 -26.90 1.22 0.14
N LYS A 25 -26.90 0.21 -0.73
CA LYS A 25 -25.65 -0.37 -1.25
C LYS A 25 -24.85 0.64 -2.06
N ILE A 26 -25.49 1.44 -2.87
CA ILE A 26 -24.84 2.50 -3.65
C ILE A 26 -24.18 3.53 -2.73
N ILE A 27 -24.87 3.95 -1.68
CA ILE A 27 -24.33 4.89 -0.68
C ILE A 27 -23.09 4.28 0.00
N GLN A 28 -23.15 3.01 0.40
CA GLN A 28 -22.03 2.32 1.01
C GLN A 28 -20.83 2.22 0.06
N LEU A 29 -21.07 1.98 -1.23
CA LEU A 29 -20.01 1.93 -2.24
C LEU A 29 -19.35 3.30 -2.43
N TYR A 30 -20.12 4.38 -2.48
CA TYR A 30 -19.57 5.73 -2.55
C TYR A 30 -18.74 6.08 -1.33
N GLN A 31 -19.18 5.70 -0.14
CA GLN A 31 -18.41 5.90 1.09
C GLN A 31 -17.09 5.16 1.04
N LYS A 32 -17.09 3.92 0.55
CA LYS A 32 -15.88 3.13 0.41
C LYS A 32 -14.93 3.72 -0.63
N ILE A 33 -15.45 4.26 -1.73
CA ILE A 33 -14.65 4.96 -2.74
C ILE A 33 -13.97 6.18 -2.11
N ASP A 34 -14.67 6.97 -1.32
CA ASP A 34 -14.11 8.13 -0.64
C ASP A 34 -13.01 7.72 0.36
N GLU A 35 -13.23 6.67 1.13
CA GLU A 35 -12.22 6.11 2.05
C GLU A 35 -10.97 5.67 1.30
N LEU A 36 -11.13 4.99 0.17
CA LEU A 36 -10.01 4.53 -0.65
C LEU A 36 -9.25 5.71 -1.27
N LYS A 37 -9.95 6.77 -1.69
CA LYS A 37 -9.32 7.99 -2.18
C LYS A 37 -8.50 8.67 -1.09
N ASP A 38 -9.01 8.72 0.14
CA ASP A 38 -8.27 9.27 1.28
C ASP A 38 -7.02 8.46 1.59
N GLU A 39 -7.12 7.12 1.57
CA GLU A 39 -5.96 6.26 1.75
C GLU A 39 -4.93 6.49 0.65
N LEU A 40 -5.36 6.57 -0.61
CA LEU A 40 -4.47 6.82 -1.74
C LEU A 40 -3.80 8.19 -1.64
N SER A 41 -4.48 9.20 -1.08
CA SER A 41 -3.90 10.53 -0.91
C SER A 41 -2.73 10.56 0.07
N ARG A 42 -2.59 9.54 0.92
CA ARG A 42 -1.46 9.40 1.84
C ARG A 42 -0.21 8.87 1.15
N TYR A 43 -0.33 8.33 -0.06
CA TYR A 43 0.80 7.88 -0.86
C TYR A 43 1.22 9.00 -1.82
N PRO A 44 2.49 9.02 -2.23
CA PRO A 44 2.96 10.02 -3.19
C PRO A 44 2.42 9.70 -4.59
N LEU A 45 1.18 10.13 -4.87
CA LEU A 45 0.49 9.85 -6.13
C LEU A 45 0.86 10.80 -7.26
N GLU A 46 1.33 12.00 -6.92
CA GLU A 46 1.79 12.94 -7.94
C GLU A 46 3.21 12.58 -8.34
N LEU A 47 3.34 12.14 -9.58
CA LEU A 47 4.62 11.75 -10.15
C LEU A 47 5.08 12.81 -11.14
N SER A 48 6.30 13.29 -10.99
CA SER A 48 6.94 14.14 -11.95
C SER A 48 7.46 13.30 -13.13
N LYS A 49 7.88 13.97 -14.22
CA LYS A 49 8.40 13.27 -15.37
C LYS A 49 9.62 12.42 -15.00
N GLY A 50 9.57 11.15 -15.35
CA GLY A 50 10.62 10.17 -15.02
C GLY A 50 10.46 9.50 -13.66
N GLU A 51 9.50 9.94 -12.82
CA GLU A 51 9.21 9.29 -11.55
C GLU A 51 8.25 8.12 -11.72
N LYS A 52 8.48 7.05 -10.96
CA LYS A 52 7.62 5.87 -10.93
C LYS A 52 7.45 5.42 -9.49
N LEU A 53 6.29 4.85 -9.20
CA LEU A 53 6.10 4.13 -7.95
C LEU A 53 6.67 2.73 -8.11
N ILE A 54 7.49 2.33 -7.16
CA ILE A 54 8.03 0.97 -7.10
C ILE A 54 7.74 0.36 -5.74
N SER A 55 7.64 -0.95 -5.70
CA SER A 55 7.50 -1.74 -4.49
C SER A 55 8.79 -2.49 -4.26
N VAL A 56 9.30 -2.44 -3.04
CA VAL A 56 10.48 -3.19 -2.64
C VAL A 56 10.16 -4.07 -1.44
N ILE A 57 10.85 -5.19 -1.31
CA ILE A 57 10.66 -6.14 -0.23
C ILE A 57 11.91 -6.15 0.63
N PHE A 58 11.76 -5.83 1.91
CA PHE A 58 12.85 -5.94 2.89
C PHE A 58 12.82 -7.30 3.56
N THR A 59 13.95 -7.96 3.57
CA THR A 59 14.20 -9.15 4.37
C THR A 59 15.49 -8.94 5.15
N SER A 60 15.74 -9.76 6.17
CA SER A 60 16.96 -9.67 6.94
C SER A 60 17.70 -11.00 6.92
N SER A 61 19.02 -10.94 7.14
CA SER A 61 19.85 -12.15 7.21
C SER A 61 19.44 -13.08 8.35
N ASP A 62 18.86 -12.54 9.43
CA ASP A 62 18.31 -13.31 10.55
C ASP A 62 16.89 -13.82 10.29
N LYS A 63 16.31 -13.50 9.14
CA LYS A 63 14.96 -13.91 8.69
C LYS A 63 13.82 -13.37 9.57
N MET A 64 14.07 -12.36 10.39
CA MET A 64 13.07 -11.77 11.28
C MET A 64 12.29 -10.61 10.64
N ILE A 65 12.78 -10.06 9.54
CA ILE A 65 12.12 -8.98 8.81
C ILE A 65 11.48 -9.51 7.54
N LEU A 66 10.22 -9.17 7.34
CA LEU A 66 9.52 -9.28 6.07
C LEU A 66 8.63 -8.06 5.95
N TYR A 67 9.03 -7.11 5.13
CA TYR A 67 8.34 -5.83 5.00
C TYR A 67 8.34 -5.35 3.56
N SER A 68 7.18 -4.93 3.10
CA SER A 68 6.99 -4.41 1.75
C SER A 68 6.78 -2.90 1.84
N ALA A 69 7.52 -2.12 1.05
CA ALA A 69 7.41 -0.67 1.02
C ALA A 69 7.15 -0.19 -0.41
N ILE A 70 6.29 0.82 -0.52
CA ILE A 70 6.00 1.50 -1.80
C ILE A 70 6.61 2.90 -1.72
N CYS A 71 7.32 3.29 -2.76
CA CYS A 71 8.04 4.57 -2.79
C CYS A 71 8.27 5.02 -4.23
N LYS A 72 8.74 6.26 -4.38
CA LYS A 72 9.18 6.76 -5.69
C LYS A 72 10.61 6.30 -5.97
N ASN A 73 10.90 6.00 -7.22
CA ASN A 73 12.24 5.62 -7.66
C ASN A 73 13.28 6.72 -7.43
N THR A 74 12.85 7.97 -7.35
CA THR A 74 13.70 9.14 -7.12
C THR A 74 13.91 9.45 -5.63
N GLU A 75 13.29 8.70 -4.73
CA GLU A 75 13.44 8.89 -3.30
C GLU A 75 14.79 8.35 -2.82
N LYS A 76 15.41 9.03 -1.85
CA LYS A 76 16.65 8.55 -1.25
C LYS A 76 16.39 7.32 -0.40
N PHE A 77 17.31 6.36 -0.43
CA PHE A 77 17.16 5.10 0.29
C PHE A 77 17.00 5.31 1.80
N ILE A 78 17.65 6.33 2.37
CA ILE A 78 17.55 6.60 3.81
C ILE A 78 16.11 6.82 4.27
N LYS A 79 15.23 7.31 3.39
CA LYS A 79 13.81 7.48 3.71
C LYS A 79 13.11 6.14 3.87
N LEU A 80 13.48 5.15 3.07
CA LEU A 80 12.98 3.78 3.23
C LEU A 80 13.51 3.13 4.49
N GLU A 81 14.76 3.37 4.83
CA GLU A 81 15.35 2.87 6.07
C GLU A 81 14.59 3.40 7.29
N GLU A 82 14.23 4.68 7.28
CA GLU A 82 13.41 5.27 8.35
C GLU A 82 12.05 4.57 8.47
N LYS A 83 11.38 4.32 7.35
CA LYS A 83 10.10 3.61 7.34
C LYS A 83 10.24 2.19 7.90
N LEU A 84 11.31 1.50 7.54
CA LEU A 84 11.58 0.15 8.03
C LEU A 84 11.74 0.15 9.56
N TYR A 85 12.49 1.10 10.10
CA TYR A 85 12.71 1.18 11.55
C TYR A 85 11.48 1.62 12.33
N ASN A 86 10.54 2.32 11.69
CA ASN A 86 9.24 2.60 12.31
C ASN A 86 8.44 1.33 12.56
N ASN A 87 8.63 0.31 11.73
CA ASN A 87 7.96 -0.99 11.88
C ASN A 87 8.78 -2.00 12.68
N TYR A 88 10.11 -1.84 12.68
CA TYR A 88 11.05 -2.75 13.37
C TYR A 88 12.06 -1.92 14.18
N PRO A 89 11.60 -1.26 15.27
CA PRO A 89 12.47 -0.32 16.01
C PRO A 89 13.72 -0.94 16.60
N GLU A 90 13.71 -2.22 16.88
CA GLU A 90 14.84 -2.95 17.43
C GLU A 90 16.09 -2.93 16.54
N TYR A 91 15.88 -2.75 15.23
CA TYR A 91 17.00 -2.68 14.27
C TYR A 91 17.63 -1.29 14.19
N SER A 92 16.95 -0.26 14.68
CA SER A 92 17.46 1.12 14.62
C SER A 92 18.71 1.34 15.48
N ASN A 93 18.92 0.48 16.47
CA ASN A 93 20.06 0.58 17.40
C ASN A 93 21.31 -0.17 16.91
N SER A 94 21.22 -0.91 15.81
CA SER A 94 22.34 -1.64 15.25
C SER A 94 22.90 -0.91 14.04
N ASP A 95 24.17 -1.14 13.75
CA ASP A 95 24.80 -0.65 12.53
C ASP A 95 24.50 -1.65 11.42
N ASN A 96 23.66 -1.21 10.47
CA ASN A 96 23.14 -2.08 9.43
C ASN A 96 23.60 -1.62 8.05
N TYR A 97 23.77 -2.57 7.15
CA TYR A 97 23.90 -2.27 5.73
C TYR A 97 22.87 -3.06 4.96
N PHE A 98 22.59 -2.59 3.75
CA PHE A 98 21.57 -3.18 2.89
C PHE A 98 22.20 -3.60 1.58
N MET A 99 21.75 -4.72 1.05
CA MET A 99 22.20 -5.25 -0.23
C MET A 99 21.02 -5.52 -1.16
N VAL A 100 21.21 -5.25 -2.43
CA VAL A 100 20.27 -5.60 -3.49
C VAL A 100 21.06 -6.18 -4.67
N ASN A 101 20.64 -7.32 -5.18
CA ASN A 101 21.28 -7.99 -6.32
C ASN A 101 22.81 -8.14 -6.15
N GLY A 102 23.27 -8.39 -4.93
CA GLY A 102 24.68 -8.57 -4.61
C GLY A 102 25.47 -7.29 -4.42
N ASN A 103 24.86 -6.13 -4.51
CA ASN A 103 25.52 -4.82 -4.35
C ASN A 103 25.11 -4.15 -3.06
N ILE A 104 26.05 -3.50 -2.38
CA ILE A 104 25.77 -2.71 -1.18
C ILE A 104 25.08 -1.40 -1.60
N ILE A 105 23.99 -1.08 -0.89
CA ILE A 105 23.21 0.12 -1.18
C ILE A 105 23.89 1.34 -0.52
N ASN A 106 24.01 2.43 -1.28
CA ASN A 106 24.42 3.73 -0.76
C ASN A 106 23.16 4.46 -0.26
N LYS A 107 23.05 4.65 1.06
CA LYS A 107 21.85 5.18 1.70
C LYS A 107 21.54 6.63 1.33
N ILE A 108 22.52 7.43 0.95
CA ILE A 108 22.32 8.83 0.59
C ILE A 108 21.92 9.01 -0.88
N ASN A 109 22.00 7.97 -1.68
CA ASN A 109 21.60 7.98 -3.08
C ASN A 109 20.13 7.57 -3.23
N THR A 110 19.53 7.92 -4.36
CA THR A 110 18.16 7.53 -4.69
C THR A 110 18.08 6.03 -5.01
N LEU A 111 16.85 5.52 -5.10
CA LEU A 111 16.64 4.14 -5.50
C LEU A 111 17.15 3.90 -6.92
N ASP A 112 16.91 4.82 -7.85
CA ASP A 112 17.43 4.73 -9.22
C ASP A 112 18.94 4.73 -9.26
N GLU A 113 19.59 5.59 -8.49
CA GLU A 113 21.04 5.63 -8.41
C GLU A 113 21.65 4.32 -7.87
N ASN A 114 20.92 3.65 -6.98
CA ASN A 114 21.27 2.33 -6.46
C ASN A 114 20.84 1.18 -7.38
N LYS A 115 20.22 1.48 -8.52
CA LYS A 115 19.70 0.51 -9.49
C LYS A 115 18.66 -0.43 -8.89
N ILE A 116 17.88 0.08 -7.93
CA ILE A 116 16.79 -0.67 -7.32
C ILE A 116 15.57 -0.58 -8.23
N LYS A 117 14.98 -1.72 -8.55
CA LYS A 117 13.82 -1.84 -9.43
C LYS A 117 12.61 -2.34 -8.68
N ASP A 118 11.45 -2.22 -9.32
CA ASP A 118 10.20 -2.75 -8.78
C ASP A 118 10.33 -4.23 -8.44
N SER A 119 9.80 -4.62 -7.29
CA SER A 119 9.82 -5.98 -6.75
C SER A 119 11.21 -6.49 -6.32
N ASP A 120 12.22 -5.64 -6.26
CA ASP A 120 13.54 -6.05 -5.78
C ASP A 120 13.51 -6.42 -4.30
N ASN A 121 14.29 -7.42 -3.94
CA ASN A 121 14.46 -7.87 -2.57
C ASN A 121 15.71 -7.20 -1.98
N ILE A 122 15.50 -6.42 -0.92
CA ILE A 122 16.57 -5.72 -0.21
C ILE A 122 16.86 -6.46 1.08
N ILE A 123 18.09 -6.84 1.28
CA ILE A 123 18.52 -7.64 2.43
C ILE A 123 19.24 -6.76 3.44
N LEU A 124 18.68 -6.68 4.65
CA LEU A 124 19.32 -6.01 5.78
C LEU A 124 20.30 -6.97 6.44
N THR A 125 21.54 -6.51 6.63
CA THR A 125 22.57 -7.27 7.32
C THR A 125 23.18 -6.40 8.41
N LYS A 126 23.28 -6.93 9.63
CA LYS A 126 23.96 -6.23 10.73
C LYS A 126 25.47 -6.34 10.53
N LYS A 127 26.17 -5.21 10.67
CA LYS A 127 27.61 -5.25 10.64
C LYS A 127 28.12 -6.02 11.86
N ALA A 128 29.12 -6.85 11.63
CA ALA A 128 29.84 -7.51 12.71
C ALA A 128 30.57 -6.47 13.55
N THR A 129 30.36 -6.50 14.85
CA THR A 129 31.08 -5.65 15.80
C THR A 129 32.38 -6.30 16.22
#